data_534ece76c12dde7b1554918001623da8
#
_entry.id   534ece76c12dde7b1554918001623da8
#
_cell.length_a   1.000
_cell.length_b   1.000
_cell.length_c   1.000
_cell.angle_alpha   90.00
_cell.angle_beta   90.00
_cell.angle_gamma   90.00
#
_symmetry.space_group_name_H-M   'P 1'
#
loop_
_entity.id
_entity.type
_entity.pdbx_description
1 polymer ?
#
loop_
_entity_poly.entity_id
_entity_poly.type
_entity_poly.pdbx_seq_one_letter_code
_entity_poly.pdbx_strand_id
1 'polypeptide(L)'
;MPRKKKTAVVAEKAEHRLAGMKAIDPQLDLGEGCNVSNLQSAIEELREKITTYNEALSVIDSTTLDIKNLEKQLKQLNQKALLGIAFKYGKNSEQYALAGGVKTSDVVRRRRASLLKAK
;
A
#
# COMPACT_ATOMS: atom_id res chain seq x y z
N MET A 1 -8.19 2.93 4.25
CA MET A 1 -8.45 4.13 3.45
C MET A 1 -7.17 4.69 2.87
N PRO A 2 -7.19 5.08 1.60
CA PRO A 2 -6.00 5.73 1.04
C PRO A 2 -5.76 7.07 1.76
N ARG A 3 -4.52 7.33 2.09
CA ARG A 3 -4.12 8.59 2.71
C ARG A 3 -4.04 9.67 1.63
N LYS A 4 -4.48 10.85 1.96
CA LYS A 4 -4.42 11.98 1.03
C LYS A 4 -3.02 12.60 1.04
N LYS A 5 -2.61 13.10 -0.11
CA LYS A 5 -1.39 13.90 -0.22
C LYS A 5 -1.53 15.15 0.63
N LYS A 6 -0.40 15.59 1.20
CA LYS A 6 -0.37 16.80 1.99
C LYS A 6 -0.05 18.00 1.13
N THR A 7 -0.64 19.15 1.48
CA THR A 7 -0.38 20.43 0.85
C THR A 7 0.51 21.29 1.74
N ALA A 8 1.17 22.25 1.12
CA ALA A 8 2.14 23.10 1.81
C ALA A 8 1.55 24.44 2.24
N VAL A 9 0.33 24.47 2.79
CA VAL A 9 -0.37 25.69 3.16
C VAL A 9 0.42 26.51 4.20
N VAL A 10 0.93 25.85 5.24
CA VAL A 10 1.72 26.53 6.28
C VAL A 10 3.00 27.10 5.69
N ALA A 11 3.66 26.35 4.79
CA ALA A 11 4.87 26.82 4.11
C ALA A 11 4.58 28.03 3.21
N GLU A 12 3.44 28.05 2.50
CA GLU A 12 3.04 29.18 1.67
C GLU A 12 2.84 30.44 2.50
N LYS A 13 2.16 30.32 3.64
CA LYS A 13 1.96 31.44 4.55
C LYS A 13 3.27 31.94 5.12
N ALA A 14 4.18 31.03 5.46
CA ALA A 14 5.50 31.38 5.97
C ALA A 14 6.35 32.06 4.91
N GLU A 15 6.24 31.65 3.64
CA GLU A 15 6.93 32.30 2.51
C GLU A 15 6.49 33.72 2.32
N HIS A 16 5.18 33.99 2.42
CA HIS A 16 4.65 35.36 2.40
C HIS A 16 5.25 36.22 3.52
N ARG A 17 5.32 35.64 4.72
CA ARG A 17 5.91 36.32 5.87
C ARG A 17 7.40 36.58 5.64
N LEU A 18 8.09 35.56 5.11
CA LEU A 18 9.52 35.68 4.81
C LEU A 18 9.78 36.77 3.76
N ALA A 19 8.98 36.86 2.74
CA ALA A 19 9.08 37.89 1.69
C ALA A 19 8.94 39.30 2.32
N GLY A 20 7.97 39.45 3.23
CA GLY A 20 7.77 40.71 3.96
C GLY A 20 8.97 41.07 4.86
N MET A 21 9.52 40.08 5.53
CA MET A 21 10.72 40.29 6.37
C MET A 21 11.92 40.71 5.55
N LYS A 22 12.15 40.07 4.41
CA LYS A 22 13.24 40.42 3.48
C LYS A 22 13.07 41.83 2.89
N ALA A 23 11.83 42.25 2.66
CA ALA A 23 11.52 43.57 2.16
C ALA A 23 11.84 44.66 3.21
N ILE A 24 11.69 44.33 4.50
CA ILE A 24 12.07 45.22 5.60
C ILE A 24 13.59 45.28 5.72
N ASP A 25 14.22 44.12 5.85
CA ASP A 25 15.66 43.98 5.97
C ASP A 25 16.03 42.54 5.58
N PRO A 26 16.89 42.34 4.55
CA PRO A 26 17.30 40.97 4.16
C PRO A 26 17.93 40.15 5.27
N GLN A 27 18.42 40.80 6.32
CA GLN A 27 19.03 40.11 7.46
C GLN A 27 18.27 40.37 8.75
N LEU A 28 16.97 40.57 8.65
CA LEU A 28 16.12 40.88 9.79
C LEU A 28 16.21 39.77 10.85
N ASP A 29 16.46 40.17 12.09
CA ASP A 29 16.48 39.29 13.24
C ASP A 29 15.61 39.94 14.34
N LEU A 30 14.54 39.20 14.70
CA LEU A 30 13.56 39.67 15.69
C LEU A 30 13.85 39.12 17.09
N GLY A 31 14.94 38.36 17.24
CA GLY A 31 15.29 37.75 18.52
C GLY A 31 14.63 36.38 18.71
N GLU A 32 15.08 35.64 19.70
CA GLU A 32 14.54 34.32 20.08
C GLU A 32 14.52 33.30 18.93
N GLY A 33 15.50 33.38 18.05
CA GLY A 33 15.58 32.48 16.89
C GLY A 33 14.68 32.86 15.75
N CYS A 34 13.92 33.94 15.82
CA CYS A 34 13.03 34.39 14.77
C CYS A 34 13.78 35.35 13.83
N ASN A 35 14.39 34.80 12.80
CA ASN A 35 15.15 35.57 11.80
C ASN A 35 14.92 35.00 10.41
N VAL A 36 15.35 35.73 9.38
CA VAL A 36 15.18 35.35 7.97
C VAL A 36 15.79 33.98 7.70
N SER A 37 16.99 33.74 8.18
CA SER A 37 17.71 32.47 7.93
C SER A 37 16.98 31.28 8.52
N ASN A 38 16.56 31.37 9.78
CA ASN A 38 15.86 30.28 10.46
C ASN A 38 14.47 30.01 9.83
N LEU A 39 13.74 31.07 9.47
CA LEU A 39 12.43 30.92 8.83
C LEU A 39 12.58 30.26 7.48
N GLN A 40 13.55 30.66 6.68
CA GLN A 40 13.83 30.08 5.38
C GLN A 40 14.20 28.61 5.49
N SER A 41 15.07 28.26 6.42
CA SER A 41 15.48 26.86 6.67
C SER A 41 14.30 25.99 7.09
N ALA A 42 13.43 26.51 7.96
CA ALA A 42 12.25 25.79 8.43
C ALA A 42 11.25 25.55 7.28
N ILE A 43 11.07 26.51 6.40
CA ILE A 43 10.21 26.38 5.21
C ILE A 43 10.74 25.28 4.29
N GLU A 44 12.03 25.31 4.00
CA GLU A 44 12.69 24.32 3.14
C GLU A 44 12.58 22.92 3.72
N GLU A 45 12.80 22.77 5.01
CA GLU A 45 12.69 21.49 5.70
C GLU A 45 11.27 20.93 5.63
N LEU A 46 10.26 21.76 5.88
CA LEU A 46 8.86 21.35 5.80
C LEU A 46 8.48 20.92 4.37
N ARG A 47 8.87 21.70 3.37
CA ARG A 47 8.60 21.38 1.97
C ARG A 47 9.24 20.06 1.57
N GLU A 48 10.45 19.82 2.00
CA GLU A 48 11.17 18.57 1.73
C GLU A 48 10.45 17.39 2.34
N LYS A 49 9.99 17.51 3.59
CA LYS A 49 9.26 16.44 4.28
C LYS A 49 7.91 16.16 3.62
N ILE A 50 7.20 17.20 3.18
CA ILE A 50 5.94 17.06 2.47
C ILE A 50 6.16 16.32 1.13
N THR A 51 7.20 16.70 0.40
CA THR A 51 7.56 16.03 -0.85
C THR A 51 7.86 14.56 -0.62
N THR A 52 8.67 14.24 0.39
CA THR A 52 9.00 12.85 0.75
C THR A 52 7.74 12.05 1.11
N TYR A 53 6.83 12.64 1.88
CA TYR A 53 5.57 12.02 2.25
C TYR A 53 4.71 11.71 1.03
N ASN A 54 4.56 12.70 0.14
CA ASN A 54 3.73 12.54 -1.07
C ASN A 54 4.33 11.52 -2.04
N GLU A 55 5.66 11.47 -2.16
CA GLU A 55 6.35 10.45 -2.96
C GLU A 55 6.12 9.06 -2.38
N ALA A 56 6.20 8.92 -1.06
CA ALA A 56 5.94 7.66 -0.38
C ALA A 56 4.50 7.18 -0.61
N LEU A 57 3.52 8.10 -0.59
CA LEU A 57 2.13 7.77 -0.91
C LEU A 57 1.98 7.26 -2.34
N SER A 58 2.66 7.89 -3.29
CA SER A 58 2.63 7.46 -4.69
C SER A 58 3.19 6.05 -4.85
N VAL A 59 4.28 5.74 -4.13
CA VAL A 59 4.87 4.40 -4.12
C VAL A 59 3.90 3.39 -3.50
N ILE A 60 3.25 3.75 -2.40
CA ILE A 60 2.26 2.89 -1.73
C ILE A 60 1.11 2.58 -2.68
N ASP A 61 0.56 3.59 -3.35
CA ASP A 61 -0.56 3.41 -4.28
C ASP A 61 -0.18 2.51 -5.44
N SER A 62 0.99 2.74 -6.03
CA SER A 62 1.52 1.93 -7.12
C SER A 62 1.76 0.48 -6.68
N THR A 63 2.36 0.30 -5.52
CA THR A 63 2.66 -1.03 -4.96
C THR A 63 1.36 -1.79 -4.63
N THR A 64 0.35 -1.09 -4.12
CA THR A 64 -0.96 -1.68 -3.84
C THR A 64 -1.59 -2.24 -5.12
N LEU A 65 -1.47 -1.50 -6.22
CA LEU A 65 -1.96 -1.95 -7.52
C LEU A 65 -1.20 -3.16 -8.02
N ASP A 66 0.12 -3.15 -7.87
CA ASP A 66 1.00 -4.27 -8.24
C ASP A 66 0.63 -5.52 -7.46
N ILE A 67 0.38 -5.39 -6.15
CA ILE A 67 -0.03 -6.50 -5.29
C ILE A 67 -1.33 -7.12 -5.80
N LYS A 68 -2.34 -6.29 -6.12
CA LYS A 68 -3.62 -6.77 -6.64
C LYS A 68 -3.44 -7.57 -7.94
N ASN A 69 -2.60 -7.06 -8.84
CA ASN A 69 -2.33 -7.72 -10.11
C ASN A 69 -1.61 -9.06 -9.90
N LEU A 70 -0.63 -9.08 -9.01
CA LEU A 70 0.12 -10.30 -8.67
C LEU A 70 -0.76 -11.33 -7.96
N GLU A 71 -1.63 -10.89 -7.06
CA GLU A 71 -2.59 -11.79 -6.41
C GLU A 71 -3.51 -12.46 -7.42
N LYS A 72 -3.99 -11.71 -8.42
CA LYS A 72 -4.83 -12.23 -9.49
C LYS A 72 -4.09 -13.27 -10.31
N GLN A 73 -2.86 -12.97 -10.71
CA GLN A 73 -2.01 -13.91 -11.45
C GLN A 73 -1.74 -15.18 -10.64
N LEU A 74 -1.45 -15.02 -9.36
CA LEU A 74 -1.16 -16.13 -8.47
C LEU A 74 -2.38 -17.03 -8.28
N LYS A 75 -3.57 -16.47 -8.14
CA LYS A 75 -4.82 -17.24 -8.07
C LYS A 75 -5.01 -18.10 -9.32
N GLN A 76 -4.76 -17.53 -10.50
CA GLN A 76 -4.88 -18.26 -11.77
C GLN A 76 -3.86 -19.38 -11.85
N LEU A 77 -2.62 -19.11 -11.50
CA LEU A 77 -1.55 -20.14 -11.51
C LEU A 77 -1.84 -21.24 -10.50
N ASN A 78 -2.32 -20.86 -9.31
CA ASN A 78 -2.66 -21.80 -8.26
C ASN A 78 -3.76 -22.76 -8.72
N GLN A 79 -4.80 -22.26 -9.37
CA GLN A 79 -5.86 -23.08 -9.93
C GLN A 79 -5.35 -23.98 -11.06
N LYS A 80 -4.53 -23.45 -11.95
CA LYS A 80 -3.93 -24.23 -13.05
C LYS A 80 -3.03 -25.32 -12.50
N ALA A 81 -2.26 -25.05 -11.43
CA ALA A 81 -1.41 -26.03 -10.79
C ALA A 81 -2.23 -27.20 -10.25
N LEU A 82 -3.31 -26.91 -9.54
CA LEU A 82 -4.17 -27.93 -8.97
C LEU A 82 -4.86 -28.76 -10.07
N LEU A 83 -5.39 -28.09 -11.10
CA LEU A 83 -6.00 -28.76 -12.25
C LEU A 83 -4.98 -29.61 -13.01
N GLY A 84 -3.75 -29.11 -13.16
CA GLY A 84 -2.67 -29.86 -13.80
C GLY A 84 -2.31 -31.12 -13.03
N ILE A 85 -2.27 -31.04 -11.71
CA ILE A 85 -2.01 -32.20 -10.84
C ILE A 85 -3.18 -33.19 -10.95
N ALA A 86 -4.42 -32.71 -10.94
CA ALA A 86 -5.60 -33.55 -11.13
C ALA A 86 -5.55 -34.25 -12.47
N PHE A 87 -5.13 -33.57 -13.54
CA PHE A 87 -5.01 -34.13 -14.87
C PHE A 87 -3.92 -35.21 -14.95
N LYS A 88 -2.73 -34.89 -14.36
CA LYS A 88 -1.57 -35.80 -14.44
C LYS A 88 -1.71 -37.02 -13.53
N TYR A 89 -2.19 -36.85 -12.32
CA TYR A 89 -2.22 -37.89 -11.29
C TYR A 89 -3.60 -38.36 -10.90
N GLY A 90 -4.66 -37.62 -11.23
CA GLY A 90 -6.04 -37.93 -10.89
C GLY A 90 -6.53 -37.22 -9.63
N LYS A 91 -7.84 -36.95 -9.58
CA LYS A 91 -8.48 -36.25 -8.46
C LYS A 91 -8.56 -37.06 -7.17
N ASN A 92 -8.31 -38.37 -7.27
CA ASN A 92 -8.35 -39.27 -6.11
C ASN A 92 -6.94 -39.74 -5.72
N SER A 93 -5.91 -39.06 -6.21
CA SER A 93 -4.51 -39.44 -5.96
C SER A 93 -3.98 -38.76 -4.70
N GLU A 94 -2.91 -39.36 -4.14
CA GLU A 94 -2.17 -38.77 -3.03
C GLU A 94 -1.52 -37.43 -3.43
N GLN A 95 -1.05 -37.34 -4.67
CA GLN A 95 -0.45 -36.11 -5.22
C GLN A 95 -1.44 -34.96 -5.20
N TYR A 96 -2.69 -35.22 -5.58
CA TYR A 96 -3.74 -34.19 -5.55
C TYR A 96 -4.02 -33.73 -4.12
N ALA A 97 -4.09 -34.65 -3.18
CA ALA A 97 -4.29 -34.34 -1.75
C ALA A 97 -3.11 -33.56 -1.18
N LEU A 98 -1.86 -33.93 -1.55
CA LEU A 98 -0.65 -33.22 -1.12
C LEU A 98 -0.63 -31.77 -1.61
N ALA A 99 -1.20 -31.50 -2.78
CA ALA A 99 -1.29 -30.16 -3.36
C ALA A 99 -2.42 -29.32 -2.77
N GLY A 100 -3.18 -29.86 -1.83
CA GLY A 100 -4.28 -29.16 -1.18
C GLY A 100 -5.65 -29.43 -1.79
N GLY A 101 -5.74 -30.34 -2.79
CA GLY A 101 -7.00 -30.75 -3.35
C GLY A 101 -7.76 -31.70 -2.42
N VAL A 102 -9.06 -31.78 -2.59
CA VAL A 102 -9.89 -32.72 -1.84
C VAL A 102 -10.20 -33.92 -2.74
N LYS A 103 -9.79 -35.11 -2.28
CA LYS A 103 -10.04 -36.36 -3.03
C LYS A 103 -11.52 -36.49 -3.31
N THR A 104 -11.88 -37.03 -4.48
CA THR A 104 -13.26 -37.23 -4.90
C THR A 104 -14.05 -38.04 -3.88
N SER A 105 -13.45 -39.09 -3.31
CA SER A 105 -14.06 -39.88 -2.26
C SER A 105 -14.41 -39.05 -1.01
N ASP A 106 -13.54 -38.10 -0.62
CA ASP A 106 -13.77 -37.25 0.53
C ASP A 106 -14.86 -36.21 0.27
N VAL A 107 -14.97 -35.70 -0.96
CA VAL A 107 -16.05 -34.79 -1.37
C VAL A 107 -17.40 -35.48 -1.22
N VAL A 108 -17.53 -36.68 -1.72
CA VAL A 108 -18.77 -37.48 -1.62
C VAL A 108 -19.13 -37.70 -0.16
N ARG A 109 -18.17 -38.09 0.66
CA ARG A 109 -18.37 -38.29 2.10
C ARG A 109 -18.85 -37.04 2.81
N ARG A 110 -18.26 -35.89 2.51
CA ARG A 110 -18.64 -34.59 3.09
C ARG A 110 -20.08 -34.22 2.68
N ARG A 111 -20.46 -34.43 1.44
CA ARG A 111 -21.80 -34.15 0.94
C ARG A 111 -22.84 -35.02 1.67
N ARG A 112 -22.56 -36.30 1.86
CA ARG A 112 -23.43 -37.22 2.61
C ARG A 112 -23.60 -36.78 4.05
N ALA A 113 -22.50 -36.42 4.72
CA ALA A 113 -22.52 -35.92 6.10
C ALA A 113 -23.35 -34.62 6.22
N SER A 114 -23.22 -33.72 5.26
CA SER A 114 -23.98 -32.46 5.22
C SER A 114 -25.48 -32.73 5.04
N LEU A 115 -25.85 -33.63 4.16
CA LEU A 115 -27.25 -33.99 3.94
C LEU A 115 -27.88 -34.65 5.15
N LEU A 116 -27.12 -35.49 5.88
CA LEU A 116 -27.59 -36.11 7.11
C LEU A 116 -27.81 -35.09 8.22
N LYS A 117 -26.95 -34.07 8.32
CA LYS A 117 -27.10 -32.98 9.29
C LYS A 117 -28.30 -32.10 8.99
N ALA A 118 -28.67 -31.95 7.74
CA ALA A 118 -29.78 -31.10 7.30
C ALA A 118 -31.18 -31.72 7.59
N LYS A 119 -31.21 -33.02 7.91
CA LYS A 119 -32.42 -33.70 8.34
C LYS A 119 -32.53 -33.62 9.86
#